data_fb5e0053189d9040e3e85da1e75d4c5b
#
_entry.id   fb5e0053189d9040e3e85da1e75d4c5b
#
_cell.length_a   1.000
_cell.length_b   1.000
_cell.length_c   1.000
_cell.angle_alpha   90.00
_cell.angle_beta   90.00
_cell.angle_gamma   90.00
#
_symmetry.space_group_name_H-M   'P 1'
#
loop_
_entity.id
_entity.type
_entity.pdbx_description
1 polymer ?
#
loop_
_entity_poly.entity_id
_entity_poly.type
_entity_poly.pdbx_seq_one_letter_code
_entity_poly.pdbx_strand_id
1 'polypeptide(L)'
;RKNHPNPKLGELTLDTVLSHYRQVLKGLDEKPILVGHSMGGLIVQILLAEGLGAAGIAIDSAPPKGVISLKYSFLKSNWPVISPSAKVSEPFFPTQQNFDYSFSNCIPAAEQKSAYERFAVPESRRVGKAPTEDVAKINFQTARPPLLLIAGSLDHIIPASLNRSN
;
A
#
# COMPACT_ATOMS: atom_id res chain seq x y z
N ARG A 1 21.81 0.76 5.33
CA ARG A 1 20.56 0.68 4.54
C ARG A 1 19.35 1.09 5.37
N LYS A 2 19.03 0.43 6.50
CA LYS A 2 17.97 0.91 7.42
C LYS A 2 18.29 2.31 7.96
N ASN A 3 19.51 2.52 8.44
CA ASN A 3 19.94 3.76 9.09
C ASN A 3 20.40 4.84 8.09
N HIS A 4 20.55 4.48 6.82
CA HIS A 4 20.95 5.40 5.74
C HIS A 4 20.07 5.12 4.50
N PRO A 5 18.79 5.53 4.52
CA PRO A 5 17.91 5.39 3.36
C PRO A 5 18.45 6.21 2.18
N ASN A 6 18.30 5.67 0.98
CA ASN A 6 18.63 6.43 -0.22
C ASN A 6 17.74 7.70 -0.28
N PRO A 7 18.30 8.90 -0.39
CA PRO A 7 17.51 10.14 -0.47
C PRO A 7 16.47 10.12 -1.61
N LYS A 8 16.76 9.46 -2.72
CA LYS A 8 15.82 9.27 -3.84
C LYS A 8 14.52 8.57 -3.44
N LEU A 9 14.50 7.86 -2.31
CA LEU A 9 13.27 7.27 -1.80
C LEU A 9 12.20 8.33 -1.47
N GLY A 10 12.63 9.53 -1.00
CA GLY A 10 11.74 10.65 -0.76
C GLY A 10 11.14 11.26 -2.04
N GLU A 11 11.73 10.99 -3.20
CA GLU A 11 11.26 11.46 -4.50
C GLU A 11 10.33 10.46 -5.19
N LEU A 12 10.34 9.18 -4.74
CA LEU A 12 9.56 8.10 -5.35
C LEU A 12 8.07 8.38 -5.22
N THR A 13 7.35 8.34 -6.35
CA THR A 13 5.89 8.49 -6.44
C THR A 13 5.23 7.18 -6.87
N LEU A 14 3.93 7.04 -6.63
CA LEU A 14 3.17 5.90 -7.12
C LEU A 14 3.16 5.85 -8.65
N ASP A 15 3.11 6.99 -9.31
CA ASP A 15 3.15 7.06 -10.79
C ASP A 15 4.46 6.49 -11.35
N THR A 16 5.60 6.81 -10.72
CA THR A 16 6.89 6.22 -11.09
C THR A 16 6.88 4.70 -10.94
N VAL A 17 6.31 4.19 -9.83
CA VAL A 17 6.19 2.75 -9.59
C VAL A 17 5.28 2.09 -10.62
N LEU A 18 4.10 2.68 -10.88
CA LEU A 18 3.16 2.19 -11.90
C LEU A 18 3.79 2.17 -13.30
N SER A 19 4.51 3.23 -13.66
CA SER A 19 5.18 3.31 -14.95
C SER A 19 6.18 2.17 -15.15
N HIS A 20 6.92 1.81 -14.10
CA HIS A 20 7.82 0.67 -14.13
C HIS A 20 7.06 -0.65 -14.34
N TYR A 21 5.98 -0.90 -13.57
CA TYR A 21 5.18 -2.12 -13.73
C TYR A 21 4.48 -2.19 -15.09
N ARG A 22 3.95 -1.07 -15.60
CA ARG A 22 3.38 -1.01 -16.97
C ARG A 22 4.41 -1.43 -18.02
N GLN A 23 5.66 -0.98 -17.87
CA GLN A 23 6.73 -1.36 -18.78
C GLN A 23 7.04 -2.85 -18.69
N VAL A 24 7.17 -3.42 -17.48
CA VAL A 24 7.41 -4.85 -17.28
C VAL A 24 6.27 -5.67 -17.90
N LEU A 25 5.01 -5.33 -17.61
CA LEU A 25 3.85 -6.08 -18.08
C LEU A 25 3.67 -6.04 -19.60
N LYS A 26 4.01 -4.91 -20.23
CA LYS A 26 4.00 -4.78 -21.71
C LYS A 26 5.05 -5.63 -22.40
N GLY A 27 6.09 -6.04 -21.69
CA GLY A 27 7.15 -6.91 -22.20
C GLY A 27 6.85 -8.40 -22.06
N LEU A 28 5.70 -8.78 -21.48
CA LEU A 28 5.30 -10.19 -21.36
C LEU A 28 4.45 -10.61 -22.57
N ASP A 29 4.65 -11.86 -23.01
CA ASP A 29 3.91 -12.45 -24.12
C ASP A 29 2.42 -12.65 -23.78
N GLU A 30 2.11 -12.93 -22.51
CA GLU A 30 0.76 -13.15 -22.00
C GLU A 30 0.47 -12.26 -20.79
N LYS A 31 -0.82 -11.91 -20.58
CA LYS A 31 -1.24 -11.17 -19.39
C LYS A 31 -1.14 -12.05 -18.14
N PRO A 32 -0.35 -11.67 -17.12
CA PRO A 32 -0.20 -12.46 -15.91
C PRO A 32 -1.38 -12.31 -14.96
N ILE A 33 -1.45 -13.19 -13.95
CA ILE A 33 -2.20 -12.96 -12.73
C ILE A 33 -1.38 -12.01 -11.84
N LEU A 34 -1.96 -10.88 -11.46
CA LEU A 34 -1.30 -9.89 -10.61
C LEU A 34 -1.62 -10.17 -9.14
N VAL A 35 -0.59 -10.21 -8.29
CA VAL A 35 -0.75 -10.38 -6.83
C VAL A 35 -0.06 -9.24 -6.12
N GLY A 36 -0.77 -8.56 -5.21
CA GLY A 36 -0.20 -7.44 -4.47
C GLY A 36 -0.77 -7.33 -3.06
N HIS A 37 0.08 -6.87 -2.12
CA HIS A 37 -0.27 -6.62 -0.72
C HIS A 37 -0.17 -5.13 -0.41
N SER A 38 -1.07 -4.61 0.41
CA SER A 38 -1.08 -3.21 0.86
C SER A 38 -1.10 -2.23 -0.33
N MET A 39 -0.09 -1.36 -0.49
CA MET A 39 0.06 -0.49 -1.66
C MET A 39 0.17 -1.30 -2.96
N GLY A 40 0.78 -2.49 -2.91
CA GLY A 40 0.79 -3.43 -4.04
C GLY A 40 -0.60 -3.90 -4.45
N GLY A 41 -1.54 -4.01 -3.52
CA GLY A 41 -2.94 -4.30 -3.80
C GLY A 41 -3.62 -3.18 -4.61
N LEU A 42 -3.37 -1.92 -4.26
CA LEU A 42 -3.84 -0.77 -5.04
C LEU A 42 -3.22 -0.75 -6.45
N ILE A 43 -1.92 -1.04 -6.56
CA ILE A 43 -1.24 -1.16 -7.85
C ILE A 43 -1.91 -2.24 -8.71
N VAL A 44 -2.22 -3.41 -8.14
CA VAL A 44 -2.97 -4.46 -8.84
C VAL A 44 -4.31 -3.96 -9.33
N GLN A 45 -5.08 -3.27 -8.51
CA GLN A 45 -6.38 -2.73 -8.90
C GLN A 45 -6.26 -1.75 -10.08
N ILE A 46 -5.28 -0.84 -10.04
CA ILE A 46 -5.03 0.14 -11.11
C ILE A 46 -4.64 -0.57 -12.41
N LEU A 47 -3.67 -1.49 -12.35
CA LEU A 47 -3.18 -2.20 -13.54
C LEU A 47 -4.25 -3.12 -14.15
N LEU A 48 -5.14 -3.69 -13.33
CA LEU A 48 -6.30 -4.45 -13.84
C LEU A 48 -7.31 -3.54 -14.52
N ALA A 49 -7.58 -2.35 -13.98
CA ALA A 49 -8.47 -1.38 -14.61
C ALA A 49 -7.91 -0.88 -15.97
N GLU A 50 -6.58 -0.91 -16.14
CA GLU A 50 -5.89 -0.64 -17.40
C GLU A 50 -5.83 -1.87 -18.34
N GLY A 51 -6.35 -3.01 -17.93
CA GLY A 51 -6.38 -4.25 -18.73
C GLY A 51 -5.02 -4.94 -18.87
N LEU A 52 -4.06 -4.67 -17.96
CA LEU A 52 -2.70 -5.20 -18.01
C LEU A 52 -2.50 -6.54 -17.30
N GLY A 53 -3.53 -7.11 -16.69
CA GLY A 53 -3.52 -8.44 -16.07
C GLY A 53 -4.66 -9.30 -16.58
N ALA A 54 -4.54 -10.62 -16.49
CA ALA A 54 -5.61 -11.59 -16.76
C ALA A 54 -6.57 -11.72 -15.56
N ALA A 55 -6.06 -11.61 -14.35
CA ALA A 55 -6.79 -11.57 -13.08
C ALA A 55 -5.93 -10.90 -12.01
N GLY A 56 -6.52 -10.59 -10.84
CA GLY A 56 -5.79 -9.99 -9.72
C GLY A 56 -6.16 -10.57 -8.37
N ILE A 57 -5.19 -10.53 -7.46
CA ILE A 57 -5.36 -10.81 -6.03
C ILE A 57 -4.79 -9.62 -5.27
N ALA A 58 -5.64 -8.91 -4.52
CA ALA A 58 -5.24 -7.78 -3.71
C ALA A 58 -5.46 -8.11 -2.23
N ILE A 59 -4.36 -8.18 -1.48
CA ILE A 59 -4.35 -8.59 -0.07
C ILE A 59 -4.19 -7.34 0.78
N ASP A 60 -5.10 -7.13 1.73
CA ASP A 60 -5.13 -5.94 2.60
C ASP A 60 -4.80 -4.67 1.80
N SER A 61 -5.55 -4.45 0.71
CA SER A 61 -5.25 -3.45 -0.31
C SER A 61 -5.44 -2.03 0.19
N ALA A 62 -4.46 -1.17 -0.03
CA ALA A 62 -4.67 0.27 0.09
C ALA A 62 -5.86 0.70 -0.80
N PRO A 63 -6.68 1.66 -0.35
CA PRO A 63 -7.89 2.05 -1.05
C PRO A 63 -7.59 2.88 -2.29
N PRO A 64 -8.38 2.77 -3.35
CA PRO A 64 -8.38 3.74 -4.43
C PRO A 64 -8.91 5.10 -3.96
N LYS A 65 -8.65 6.15 -4.73
CA LYS A 65 -9.11 7.50 -4.42
C LYS A 65 -10.63 7.55 -4.26
N GLY A 66 -11.09 8.15 -3.15
CA GLY A 66 -12.50 8.28 -2.83
C GLY A 66 -13.02 7.23 -1.83
N VAL A 67 -12.28 6.16 -1.60
CA VAL A 67 -12.60 5.17 -0.56
C VAL A 67 -11.87 5.57 0.73
N ILE A 68 -12.63 5.87 1.78
CA ILE A 68 -12.12 6.46 3.03
C ILE A 68 -12.55 5.61 4.23
N SER A 69 -11.69 5.49 5.22
CA SER A 69 -12.01 4.93 6.53
C SER A 69 -11.81 5.98 7.63
N LEU A 70 -12.81 6.09 8.51
CA LEU A 70 -12.73 6.90 9.74
C LEU A 70 -12.42 6.04 10.97
N LYS A 71 -12.08 4.76 10.80
CA LYS A 71 -11.71 3.90 11.92
C LYS A 71 -10.47 4.43 12.62
N TYR A 72 -10.51 4.43 13.95
CA TYR A 72 -9.40 4.88 14.77
C TYR A 72 -8.09 4.15 14.46
N SER A 73 -8.15 2.83 14.26
CA SER A 73 -6.97 2.03 13.90
C SER A 73 -6.34 2.51 12.58
N PHE A 74 -7.15 2.76 11.56
CA PHE A 74 -6.70 3.29 10.27
C PHE A 74 -6.01 4.65 10.44
N LEU A 75 -6.66 5.59 11.12
CA LEU A 75 -6.12 6.93 11.34
C LEU A 75 -4.82 6.88 12.15
N LYS A 76 -4.79 6.12 13.24
CA LYS A 76 -3.60 5.99 14.10
C LYS A 76 -2.43 5.36 13.37
N SER A 77 -2.64 4.28 12.62
CA SER A 77 -1.58 3.59 11.87
C SER A 77 -1.00 4.43 10.75
N ASN A 78 -1.86 5.17 10.03
CA ASN A 78 -1.45 5.95 8.86
C ASN A 78 -1.03 7.39 9.20
N TRP A 79 -1.32 7.89 10.42
CA TRP A 79 -1.04 9.27 10.83
C TRP A 79 0.39 9.74 10.56
N PRO A 80 1.44 8.93 10.82
CA PRO A 80 2.81 9.35 10.54
C PRO A 80 3.09 9.66 9.06
N VAL A 81 2.27 9.13 8.16
CA VAL A 81 2.38 9.32 6.71
C VAL A 81 1.46 10.44 6.22
N ILE A 82 0.18 10.45 6.69
CA ILE A 82 -0.85 11.36 6.16
C ILE A 82 -0.92 12.70 6.90
N SER A 83 -0.26 12.85 8.05
CA SER A 83 -0.27 14.09 8.83
C SER A 83 0.15 15.30 7.97
N PRO A 84 -0.53 16.45 8.11
CA PRO A 84 -0.16 17.69 7.43
C PRO A 84 1.26 18.17 7.74
N SER A 85 1.77 17.86 8.95
CA SER A 85 3.13 18.21 9.38
C SER A 85 4.22 17.31 8.81
N ALA A 86 3.86 16.18 8.17
CA ALA A 86 4.81 15.24 7.63
C ALA A 86 5.52 15.82 6.39
N LYS A 87 6.84 15.90 6.43
CA LYS A 87 7.64 16.34 5.28
C LYS A 87 7.65 15.26 4.20
N VAL A 88 6.90 15.51 3.14
CA VAL A 88 6.64 14.53 2.07
C VAL A 88 7.91 14.11 1.32
N SER A 89 8.91 14.99 1.26
CA SER A 89 10.20 14.73 0.60
C SER A 89 11.16 13.88 1.43
N GLU A 90 10.87 13.64 2.71
CA GLU A 90 11.70 12.82 3.57
C GLU A 90 11.15 11.40 3.65
N PRO A 91 12.00 10.35 3.53
CA PRO A 91 11.59 8.98 3.79
C PRO A 91 10.97 8.84 5.19
N PHE A 92 9.95 8.01 5.28
CA PHE A 92 9.35 7.63 6.56
C PHE A 92 10.02 6.34 7.06
N PHE A 93 10.40 6.33 8.32
CA PHE A 93 10.80 5.12 9.02
C PHE A 93 9.92 4.96 10.26
N PRO A 94 9.16 3.85 10.38
CA PRO A 94 8.28 3.68 11.52
C PRO A 94 9.06 3.57 12.82
N THR A 95 8.56 4.17 13.90
CA THR A 95 9.05 3.86 15.26
C THR A 95 8.64 2.42 15.61
N GLN A 96 9.33 1.79 16.58
CA GLN A 96 8.93 0.46 17.05
C GLN A 96 7.47 0.47 17.49
N GLN A 97 7.03 1.47 18.25
CA GLN A 97 5.65 1.58 18.71
C GLN A 97 4.63 1.65 17.56
N ASN A 98 4.93 2.38 16.49
CA ASN A 98 4.07 2.42 15.30
C ASN A 98 4.04 1.05 14.60
N PHE A 99 5.20 0.41 14.48
CA PHE A 99 5.32 -0.90 13.85
C PHE A 99 4.56 -1.97 14.64
N ASP A 100 4.72 -1.99 15.97
CA ASP A 100 4.06 -2.96 16.84
C ASP A 100 2.53 -2.81 16.76
N TYR A 101 2.03 -1.58 16.76
CA TYR A 101 0.60 -1.32 16.62
C TYR A 101 0.05 -1.70 15.24
N SER A 102 0.81 -1.43 14.18
CA SER A 102 0.32 -1.47 12.80
C SER A 102 0.58 -2.81 12.12
N PHE A 103 1.74 -3.43 12.37
CA PHE A 103 2.20 -4.61 11.63
C PHE A 103 2.36 -5.85 12.49
N SER A 104 2.61 -5.71 13.79
CA SER A 104 2.87 -6.83 14.69
C SER A 104 1.88 -6.94 15.86
N ASN A 105 0.71 -6.33 15.71
CA ASN A 105 -0.35 -6.33 16.74
C ASN A 105 -0.90 -7.73 17.08
N CYS A 106 -0.70 -8.72 16.21
CA CYS A 106 -1.21 -10.09 16.37
C CYS A 106 -0.12 -11.10 16.82
N ILE A 107 1.13 -10.68 16.98
CA ILE A 107 2.20 -11.56 17.46
C ILE A 107 2.54 -11.30 18.93
N PRO A 108 3.10 -12.29 19.67
CA PRO A 108 3.48 -12.12 21.07
C PRO A 108 4.44 -10.93 21.28
N ALA A 109 4.25 -10.18 22.37
CA ALA A 109 5.06 -9.00 22.67
C ALA A 109 6.57 -9.29 22.71
N ALA A 110 6.95 -10.49 23.14
CA ALA A 110 8.35 -10.94 23.15
C ALA A 110 8.98 -11.02 21.75
N GLU A 111 8.17 -11.19 20.70
CA GLU A 111 8.62 -11.32 19.31
C GLU A 111 8.57 -9.99 18.54
N GLN A 112 7.80 -9.01 19.02
CA GLN A 112 7.58 -7.74 18.31
C GLN A 112 8.88 -6.99 18.02
N LYS A 113 9.81 -6.94 18.98
CA LYS A 113 11.12 -6.29 18.80
C LYS A 113 11.93 -6.94 17.68
N SER A 114 12.00 -8.26 17.65
CA SER A 114 12.70 -9.01 16.60
C SER A 114 12.05 -8.80 15.23
N ALA A 115 10.71 -8.78 15.17
CA ALA A 115 9.98 -8.47 13.95
C ALA A 115 10.27 -7.04 13.43
N TYR A 116 10.27 -6.04 14.32
CA TYR A 116 10.65 -4.68 13.98
C TYR A 116 12.08 -4.58 13.43
N GLU A 117 13.04 -5.17 14.13
CA GLU A 117 14.45 -5.16 13.72
C GLU A 117 14.66 -5.84 12.36
N ARG A 118 13.87 -6.86 12.05
CA ARG A 118 14.00 -7.63 10.82
C ARG A 118 13.26 -7.00 9.63
N PHE A 119 12.06 -6.51 9.85
CA PHE A 119 11.13 -6.17 8.76
C PHE A 119 10.89 -4.68 8.57
N ALA A 120 11.10 -3.83 9.59
CA ALA A 120 10.92 -2.39 9.40
C ALA A 120 11.95 -1.84 8.41
N VAL A 121 11.48 -1.12 7.41
CA VAL A 121 12.29 -0.47 6.37
C VAL A 121 11.80 0.95 6.13
N PRO A 122 12.67 1.85 5.63
CA PRO A 122 12.23 3.19 5.25
C PRO A 122 11.33 3.14 4.01
N GLU A 123 10.31 4.01 4.01
CA GLU A 123 9.25 4.08 2.99
C GLU A 123 9.14 5.49 2.41
N SER A 124 8.64 5.60 1.18
CA SER A 124 8.28 6.89 0.58
C SER A 124 6.95 7.40 1.13
N ARG A 125 6.94 8.60 1.72
CA ARG A 125 5.69 9.26 2.13
C ARG A 125 4.83 9.66 0.95
N ARG A 126 5.43 9.98 -0.21
CA ARG A 126 4.69 10.28 -1.45
C ARG A 126 3.88 9.08 -1.90
N VAL A 127 4.50 7.90 -1.93
CA VAL A 127 3.79 6.66 -2.25
C VAL A 127 2.70 6.38 -1.20
N GLY A 128 2.98 6.57 0.09
CA GLY A 128 1.99 6.36 1.16
C GLY A 128 0.78 7.31 1.09
N LYS A 129 0.94 8.53 0.55
CA LYS A 129 -0.16 9.50 0.35
C LYS A 129 -0.93 9.29 -0.96
N ALA A 130 -0.39 8.54 -1.91
CA ALA A 130 -0.97 8.36 -3.24
C ALA A 130 -2.44 7.90 -3.25
N PRO A 131 -2.98 7.11 -2.28
CA PRO A 131 -4.40 6.80 -2.22
C PRO A 131 -5.34 8.02 -2.20
N THR A 132 -4.84 9.19 -1.81
CA THR A 132 -5.61 10.44 -1.81
C THR A 132 -5.48 11.25 -3.11
N GLU A 133 -4.60 10.85 -4.01
CA GLU A 133 -4.23 11.56 -5.23
C GLU A 133 -4.92 10.98 -6.48
N ASP A 134 -4.91 11.74 -7.59
CA ASP A 134 -5.57 11.31 -8.84
C ASP A 134 -4.97 10.05 -9.46
N VAL A 135 -3.70 9.77 -9.21
CA VAL A 135 -3.02 8.55 -9.66
C VAL A 135 -3.70 7.26 -9.14
N ALA A 136 -4.40 7.35 -7.99
CA ALA A 136 -5.13 6.24 -7.39
C ALA A 136 -6.63 6.19 -7.79
N LYS A 137 -7.07 7.04 -8.73
CA LYS A 137 -8.44 7.05 -9.20
C LYS A 137 -8.70 5.86 -10.13
N ILE A 138 -9.72 5.08 -9.82
CA ILE A 138 -10.17 3.94 -10.64
C ILE A 138 -11.59 4.21 -11.14
N ASN A 139 -11.82 3.98 -12.43
CA ASN A 139 -13.16 4.01 -12.97
C ASN A 139 -13.82 2.64 -12.81
N PHE A 140 -14.68 2.50 -11.82
CA PHE A 140 -15.38 1.24 -11.52
C PHE A 140 -16.51 0.92 -12.53
N GLN A 141 -16.86 1.83 -13.44
CA GLN A 141 -17.86 1.57 -14.50
C GLN A 141 -17.25 0.83 -15.71
N THR A 142 -15.91 0.81 -15.79
CA THR A 142 -15.22 0.08 -16.87
C THR A 142 -15.13 -1.40 -16.52
N ALA A 143 -15.47 -2.27 -17.46
CA ALA A 143 -15.28 -3.72 -17.33
C ALA A 143 -13.79 -4.03 -17.07
N ARG A 144 -13.54 -4.85 -16.11
CA ARG A 144 -12.17 -5.26 -15.70
C ARG A 144 -12.07 -6.77 -15.51
N PRO A 145 -10.86 -7.34 -15.62
CA PRO A 145 -10.62 -8.75 -15.27
C PRO A 145 -11.01 -9.07 -13.82
N PRO A 146 -11.22 -10.36 -13.48
CA PRO A 146 -11.57 -10.78 -12.12
C PRO A 146 -10.56 -10.29 -11.08
N LEU A 147 -11.07 -9.83 -9.94
CA LEU A 147 -10.27 -9.39 -8.79
C LEU A 147 -10.76 -10.09 -7.52
N LEU A 148 -9.84 -10.79 -6.83
CA LEU A 148 -10.04 -11.29 -5.48
C LEU A 148 -9.46 -10.30 -4.46
N LEU A 149 -10.30 -9.84 -3.52
CA LEU A 149 -9.88 -9.05 -2.37
C LEU A 149 -9.80 -9.95 -1.13
N ILE A 150 -8.64 -9.98 -0.47
CA ILE A 150 -8.41 -10.69 0.79
C ILE A 150 -8.12 -9.65 1.86
N ALA A 151 -8.76 -9.78 3.04
CA ALA A 151 -8.59 -8.82 4.13
C ALA A 151 -8.44 -9.50 5.48
N GLY A 152 -7.46 -9.08 6.25
CA GLY A 152 -7.25 -9.48 7.64
C GLY A 152 -8.27 -8.82 8.56
N SER A 153 -8.96 -9.61 9.40
CA SER A 153 -9.97 -9.10 10.33
C SER A 153 -9.40 -8.20 11.43
N LEU A 154 -8.12 -8.36 11.75
CA LEU A 154 -7.38 -7.63 12.78
C LEU A 154 -6.38 -6.63 12.20
N ASP A 155 -6.43 -6.35 10.92
CA ASP A 155 -5.57 -5.34 10.29
C ASP A 155 -5.92 -3.94 10.82
N HIS A 156 -4.94 -3.28 11.43
CA HIS A 156 -5.06 -1.93 11.94
C HIS A 156 -4.79 -0.86 10.88
N ILE A 157 -3.99 -1.20 9.84
CA ILE A 157 -3.61 -0.26 8.78
C ILE A 157 -4.72 -0.12 7.77
N ILE A 158 -5.24 -1.27 7.29
CA ILE A 158 -6.29 -1.33 6.27
C ILE A 158 -7.42 -2.25 6.77
N PRO A 159 -8.31 -1.75 7.63
CA PRO A 159 -9.36 -2.57 8.23
C PRO A 159 -10.19 -3.31 7.16
N ALA A 160 -10.60 -4.54 7.45
CA ALA A 160 -11.38 -5.38 6.52
C ALA A 160 -12.63 -4.68 5.96
N SER A 161 -13.25 -3.75 6.75
CA SER A 161 -14.37 -2.95 6.25
C SER A 161 -13.97 -1.98 5.13
N LEU A 162 -12.73 -1.48 5.12
CA LEU A 162 -12.22 -0.64 4.04
C LEU A 162 -12.01 -1.46 2.77
N ASN A 163 -11.45 -2.66 2.90
CA ASN A 163 -11.30 -3.58 1.77
C ASN A 163 -12.64 -4.00 1.12
N ARG A 164 -13.74 -4.01 1.88
CA ARG A 164 -15.09 -4.25 1.31
C ARG A 164 -15.61 -3.10 0.48
N SER A 165 -15.03 -1.92 0.62
CA SER A 165 -15.40 -0.70 -0.11
C SER A 165 -14.49 -0.41 -1.30
N ASN A 166 -13.46 -1.24 -1.49
CA ASN A 166 -12.47 -1.14 -2.59
C ASN A 166 -13.03 -1.61 -3.93
#